data_a09d7d249136833412269a185460df63
#
_entry.id   a09d7d249136833412269a185460df63
#
_cell.length_a   1.000
_cell.length_b   1.000
_cell.length_c   1.000
_cell.angle_alpha   90.00
_cell.angle_beta   90.00
_cell.angle_gamma   90.00
#
_symmetry.space_group_name_H-M   'P 1'
#
loop_
_entity.id
_entity.type
_entity.pdbx_description
1 polymer ?
#
loop_
_entity_poly.entity_id
_entity_poly.type
_entity_poly.pdbx_seq_one_letter_code
_entity_poly.pdbx_strand_id
1 'polypeptide(L)'
;MKKTGIFNVQLMMELTKLRHMDQFVICDAGFPVPKDANVVDVSLIAGVPSFMLVLKAVLNELIVEDCTIFDFMKEYNRETYDELQKIFVKQDKKEVSMEEFIELSANSLGYNR
;
A
#
# COMPACT_ATOMS: atom_id res chain seq x y z
N MET A 1 -11.66 18.46 16.41
CA MET A 1 -11.38 17.04 16.09
C MET A 1 -11.83 16.73 14.68
N LYS A 2 -11.04 15.95 13.95
CA LYS A 2 -11.44 15.48 12.62
C LYS A 2 -12.68 14.62 12.69
N LYS A 3 -13.55 14.73 11.69
CA LYS A 3 -14.76 13.91 11.59
C LYS A 3 -14.52 12.57 10.91
N THR A 4 -13.68 12.57 9.87
CA THR A 4 -13.54 11.43 8.95
C THR A 4 -12.10 11.30 8.50
N GLY A 5 -11.84 10.23 7.78
CA GLY A 5 -10.52 9.97 7.22
C GLY A 5 -9.58 9.33 8.22
N ILE A 6 -8.30 9.38 7.91
CA ILE A 6 -7.27 8.75 8.71
C ILE A 6 -6.94 9.62 9.92
N PHE A 7 -6.96 9.02 11.11
CA PHE A 7 -6.63 9.71 12.34
C PHE A 7 -5.17 9.47 12.77
N ASN A 8 -4.52 8.48 12.20
CA ASN A 8 -3.12 8.18 12.51
C ASN A 8 -2.22 9.31 12.02
N VAL A 9 -1.57 10.00 12.95
CA VAL A 9 -0.76 11.19 12.65
C VAL A 9 0.42 10.85 11.74
N GLN A 10 1.13 9.77 12.04
CA GLN A 10 2.31 9.37 11.26
C GLN A 10 1.92 9.06 9.82
N LEU A 11 0.85 8.30 9.64
CA LEU A 11 0.39 7.94 8.29
C LEU A 11 -0.03 9.18 7.52
N MET A 12 -0.82 10.06 8.11
CA MET A 12 -1.26 11.29 7.45
C MET A 12 -0.09 12.19 7.09
N MET A 13 0.90 12.28 7.94
CA MET A 13 2.09 13.06 7.65
C MET A 13 2.82 12.52 6.43
N GLU A 14 3.01 11.22 6.35
CA GLU A 14 3.70 10.60 5.22
C GLU A 14 2.90 10.72 3.93
N LEU A 15 1.59 10.52 3.98
CA LEU A 15 0.73 10.68 2.80
C LEU A 15 0.74 12.13 2.28
N THR A 16 0.79 13.09 3.19
CA THR A 16 0.82 14.51 2.82
C THR A 16 2.12 14.90 2.11
N LYS A 17 3.19 14.17 2.33
CA LYS A 17 4.47 14.41 1.66
C LYS A 17 4.50 13.95 0.21
N LEU A 18 3.61 13.06 -0.18
CA LEU A 18 3.61 12.49 -1.53
C LEU A 18 3.31 13.55 -2.58
N ARG A 19 4.06 13.50 -3.66
CA ARG A 19 3.92 14.40 -4.81
C ARG A 19 3.80 13.57 -6.08
N HIS A 20 3.59 14.23 -7.20
CA HIS A 20 3.50 13.57 -8.49
C HIS A 20 4.74 12.70 -8.75
N MET A 21 4.54 11.49 -9.22
CA MET A 21 5.57 10.48 -9.49
C MET A 21 6.12 9.77 -8.25
N ASP A 22 5.74 10.19 -7.05
CA ASP A 22 6.15 9.47 -5.85
C ASP A 22 5.41 8.14 -5.73
N GLN A 23 6.07 7.17 -5.12
CA GLN A 23 5.52 5.83 -4.89
C GLN A 23 5.41 5.56 -3.40
N PHE A 24 4.42 4.76 -3.05
CA PHE A 24 4.11 4.41 -1.67
C PHE A 24 3.72 2.94 -1.62
N VAL A 25 4.23 2.20 -0.66
CA VAL A 25 4.00 0.76 -0.55
C VAL A 25 3.06 0.46 0.61
N ILE A 26 2.04 -0.34 0.34
CA ILE A 26 1.20 -0.92 1.38
C ILE A 26 1.49 -2.41 1.40
N CYS A 27 1.92 -2.92 2.55
CA CYS A 27 2.35 -4.30 2.67
C CYS A 27 1.89 -4.90 4.00
N ASP A 28 2.00 -6.22 4.13
CA ASP A 28 1.71 -6.89 5.40
C ASP A 28 2.96 -6.95 6.28
N ALA A 29 2.80 -7.51 7.48
CA ALA A 29 3.88 -7.59 8.46
C ALA A 29 5.04 -8.50 8.00
N GLY A 30 4.77 -9.40 7.06
CA GLY A 30 5.78 -10.33 6.55
C GLY A 30 6.62 -9.79 5.40
N PHE A 31 6.28 -8.63 4.88
CA PHE A 31 7.02 -8.07 3.74
C PHE A 31 8.43 -7.65 4.15
N PRO A 32 9.46 -7.96 3.32
CA PRO A 32 10.85 -7.65 3.64
C PRO A 32 11.15 -6.15 3.43
N VAL A 33 10.86 -5.36 4.44
CA VAL A 33 11.13 -3.92 4.42
C VAL A 33 12.60 -3.68 4.70
N PRO A 34 13.29 -2.84 3.90
CA PRO A 34 14.68 -2.48 4.18
C PRO A 34 14.85 -1.86 5.57
N LYS A 35 15.99 -2.14 6.19
CA LYS A 35 16.26 -1.73 7.58
C LYS A 35 16.17 -0.22 7.80
N ASP A 36 16.62 0.55 6.82
CA ASP A 36 16.65 2.00 6.90
C ASP A 36 15.45 2.68 6.23
N ALA A 37 14.44 1.90 5.87
CA ALA A 37 13.28 2.43 5.19
C ALA A 37 12.40 3.26 6.13
N ASN A 38 11.70 4.22 5.55
CA ASN A 38 10.69 4.97 6.25
C ASN A 38 9.42 4.12 6.35
N VAL A 39 9.07 3.69 7.55
CA VAL A 39 7.96 2.77 7.79
C VAL A 39 6.94 3.39 8.73
N VAL A 40 5.67 3.33 8.35
CA VAL A 40 4.56 3.59 9.25
C VAL A 40 3.92 2.24 9.57
N ASP A 41 4.04 1.80 10.80
CA ASP A 41 3.48 0.54 11.24
C ASP A 41 2.14 0.80 11.93
N VAL A 42 1.06 0.37 11.31
CA VAL A 42 -0.29 0.55 11.85
C VAL A 42 -0.87 -0.75 12.41
N SER A 43 -0.06 -1.80 12.48
CA SER A 43 -0.54 -3.07 13.01
C SER A 43 -0.85 -2.98 14.51
N LEU A 44 -1.98 -3.55 14.91
CA LEU A 44 -2.42 -3.58 16.30
C LEU A 44 -2.33 -4.99 16.86
N ILE A 45 -2.98 -5.92 16.19
CA ILE A 45 -2.97 -7.36 16.48
C ILE A 45 -3.06 -8.10 15.15
N ALA A 46 -2.91 -9.41 15.17
CA ALA A 46 -2.99 -10.20 13.94
C ALA A 46 -4.29 -9.93 13.20
N GLY A 47 -4.16 -9.51 11.94
CA GLY A 47 -5.31 -9.24 11.07
C GLY A 47 -6.00 -7.90 11.30
N VAL A 48 -5.52 -7.05 12.23
CA VAL A 48 -6.14 -5.76 12.52
C VAL A 48 -5.08 -4.66 12.56
N PRO A 49 -5.21 -3.61 11.75
CA PRO A 49 -6.17 -3.48 10.66
C PRO A 49 -5.84 -4.43 9.50
N SER A 50 -6.87 -4.78 8.72
CA SER A 50 -6.66 -5.61 7.54
C SER A 50 -6.01 -4.81 6.43
N PHE A 51 -5.38 -5.51 5.48
CA PHE A 51 -4.81 -4.88 4.31
C PHE A 51 -5.84 -4.03 3.56
N MET A 52 -7.02 -4.58 3.34
CA MET A 52 -8.07 -3.87 2.59
C MET A 52 -8.59 -2.64 3.33
N LEU A 53 -8.66 -2.70 4.65
CA LEU A 53 -9.07 -1.55 5.44
C LEU A 53 -8.08 -0.40 5.27
N VAL A 54 -6.79 -0.70 5.39
CA VAL A 54 -5.73 0.30 5.22
C VAL A 54 -5.72 0.84 3.79
N LEU A 55 -5.80 -0.05 2.80
CA LEU A 55 -5.81 0.36 1.40
C LEU A 55 -6.95 1.32 1.11
N LYS A 56 -8.16 0.98 1.52
CA LYS A 56 -9.33 1.83 1.27
C LYS A 56 -9.21 3.17 1.97
N ALA A 57 -8.69 3.19 3.20
CA ALA A 57 -8.47 4.43 3.93
C ALA A 57 -7.47 5.34 3.21
N VAL A 58 -6.38 4.77 2.73
CA VAL A 58 -5.34 5.50 1.99
C VAL A 58 -5.89 6.03 0.65
N LEU A 59 -6.65 5.21 -0.07
CA LEU A 59 -7.22 5.61 -1.36
C LEU A 59 -8.24 6.75 -1.23
N ASN A 60 -8.87 6.89 -0.09
CA ASN A 60 -9.75 8.04 0.16
C ASN A 60 -8.98 9.36 0.29
N GLU A 61 -7.69 9.28 0.55
CA GLU A 61 -6.85 10.47 0.75
C GLU A 61 -6.02 10.83 -0.48
N LEU A 62 -5.81 9.89 -1.41
CA LEU A 62 -4.87 10.06 -2.51
C LEU A 62 -5.53 9.95 -3.87
N ILE A 63 -4.97 10.68 -4.83
CA ILE A 63 -5.23 10.45 -6.26
C ILE A 63 -4.17 9.49 -6.75
N VAL A 64 -4.58 8.32 -7.22
CA VAL A 64 -3.68 7.26 -7.65
C VAL A 64 -3.74 7.12 -9.17
N GLU A 65 -2.59 7.19 -9.83
CA GLU A 65 -2.51 7.07 -11.29
C GLU A 65 -2.33 5.63 -11.73
N ASP A 66 -1.49 4.88 -11.04
CA ASP A 66 -1.25 3.47 -11.35
C ASP A 66 -0.93 2.68 -10.09
N CYS A 67 -0.93 1.37 -10.22
CA CYS A 67 -0.52 0.49 -9.12
C CYS A 67 0.31 -0.68 -9.65
N THR A 68 1.16 -1.20 -8.80
CA THR A 68 1.98 -2.37 -9.07
C THR A 68 1.66 -3.45 -8.06
N ILE A 69 1.39 -4.67 -8.53
CA ILE A 69 1.11 -5.82 -7.70
C ILE A 69 2.07 -6.95 -8.08
N PHE A 70 2.38 -7.84 -7.14
CA PHE A 70 3.17 -9.00 -7.51
C PHE A 70 2.30 -10.05 -8.20
N ASP A 71 2.85 -10.71 -9.20
CA ASP A 71 2.09 -11.58 -10.13
C ASP A 71 1.52 -12.83 -9.47
N PHE A 72 2.14 -13.30 -8.39
CA PHE A 72 1.70 -14.50 -7.68
C PHE A 72 0.47 -14.27 -6.79
N MET A 73 0.07 -13.02 -6.58
CA MET A 73 -1.11 -12.71 -5.77
C MET A 73 -2.37 -13.38 -6.31
N LYS A 74 -2.48 -13.50 -7.62
CA LYS A 74 -3.60 -14.13 -8.29
C LYS A 74 -3.83 -15.56 -7.82
N GLU A 75 -2.77 -16.31 -7.53
CA GLU A 75 -2.85 -17.71 -7.07
C GLU A 75 -2.81 -17.80 -5.55
N TYR A 76 -2.04 -16.91 -4.91
CA TYR A 76 -1.82 -16.94 -3.47
C TYR A 76 -3.01 -16.38 -2.69
N ASN A 77 -3.60 -15.30 -3.17
CA ASN A 77 -4.75 -14.65 -2.52
C ASN A 77 -5.68 -14.09 -3.58
N ARG A 78 -6.46 -14.96 -4.20
CA ARG A 78 -7.36 -14.63 -5.29
C ARG A 78 -8.41 -13.61 -4.88
N GLU A 79 -8.90 -13.69 -3.66
CA GLU A 79 -9.93 -12.78 -3.17
C GLU A 79 -9.42 -11.34 -3.16
N THR A 80 -8.23 -11.12 -2.60
CA THR A 80 -7.60 -9.80 -2.60
C THR A 80 -7.28 -9.33 -4.01
N TYR A 81 -6.77 -10.23 -4.84
CA TYR A 81 -6.48 -9.92 -6.25
C TYR A 81 -7.73 -9.41 -6.97
N ASP A 82 -8.85 -10.11 -6.83
CA ASP A 82 -10.10 -9.72 -7.50
C ASP A 82 -10.60 -8.38 -6.98
N GLU A 83 -10.48 -8.13 -5.69
CA GLU A 83 -10.84 -6.82 -5.09
C GLU A 83 -9.99 -5.70 -5.67
N LEU A 84 -8.69 -5.91 -5.81
CA LEU A 84 -7.79 -4.91 -6.39
C LEU A 84 -8.15 -4.60 -7.84
N GLN A 85 -8.54 -5.62 -8.62
CA GLN A 85 -8.96 -5.42 -9.99
C GLN A 85 -10.21 -4.53 -10.08
N LYS A 86 -11.12 -4.65 -9.14
CA LYS A 86 -12.32 -3.82 -9.07
C LYS A 86 -12.01 -2.39 -8.64
N ILE A 87 -11.14 -2.23 -7.64
CA ILE A 87 -10.80 -0.92 -7.10
C ILE A 87 -10.02 -0.10 -8.11
N PHE A 88 -9.06 -0.70 -8.79
CA PHE A 88 -8.18 -0.02 -9.74
C PHE A 88 -8.62 -0.21 -11.19
N VAL A 89 -9.93 -0.22 -11.44
CA VAL A 89 -10.45 -0.48 -12.79
C VAL A 89 -10.03 0.58 -13.81
N LYS A 90 -9.81 1.82 -13.37
CA LYS A 90 -9.44 2.94 -14.25
C LYS A 90 -7.94 3.21 -14.29
N GLN A 91 -7.19 2.67 -13.33
CA GLN A 91 -5.76 2.89 -13.24
C GLN A 91 -5.00 1.82 -14.02
N ASP A 92 -3.82 2.19 -14.50
CA ASP A 92 -2.91 1.22 -15.08
C ASP A 92 -2.40 0.28 -13.99
N LYS A 93 -2.44 -1.01 -14.28
CA LYS A 93 -1.99 -2.05 -13.34
C LYS A 93 -0.81 -2.79 -13.95
N LYS A 94 0.26 -2.87 -13.20
CA LYS A 94 1.45 -3.60 -13.59
C LYS A 94 1.62 -4.80 -12.65
N GLU A 95 1.80 -5.99 -13.22
CA GLU A 95 2.07 -7.19 -12.44
C GLU A 95 3.52 -7.58 -12.64
N VAL A 96 4.23 -7.75 -11.56
CA VAL A 96 5.67 -8.03 -11.56
C VAL A 96 5.98 -9.22 -10.66
N SER A 97 7.17 -9.81 -10.84
CA SER A 97 7.64 -10.86 -9.94
C SER A 97 7.84 -10.31 -8.53
N MET A 98 7.87 -11.18 -7.53
CA MET A 98 8.14 -10.75 -6.16
C MET A 98 9.50 -10.08 -6.05
N GLU A 99 10.50 -10.61 -6.75
CA GLU A 99 11.85 -10.01 -6.76
C GLU A 99 11.82 -8.59 -7.31
N GLU A 100 11.15 -8.38 -8.42
CA GLU A 100 11.02 -7.06 -9.02
C GLU A 100 10.21 -6.13 -8.13
N PHE A 101 9.16 -6.65 -7.49
CA PHE A 101 8.36 -5.85 -6.56
C PHE A 101 9.19 -5.35 -5.39
N ILE A 102 10.01 -6.21 -4.79
CA ILE A 102 10.90 -5.83 -3.70
C ILE A 102 11.89 -4.76 -4.16
N GLU A 103 12.46 -4.93 -5.34
CA GLU A 103 13.41 -3.98 -5.91
C GLU A 103 12.77 -2.63 -6.18
N LEU A 104 11.58 -2.61 -6.80
CA LEU A 104 10.85 -1.38 -7.05
C LEU A 104 10.44 -0.68 -5.76
N SER A 105 10.03 -1.45 -4.75
CA SER A 105 9.61 -0.88 -3.47
C SER A 105 10.74 -0.16 -2.74
N ALA A 106 11.98 -0.60 -2.95
CA ALA A 106 13.13 0.05 -2.33
C ALA A 106 13.33 1.50 -2.80
N ASN A 107 12.75 1.86 -3.95
CA ASN A 107 12.79 3.22 -4.48
C ASN A 107 11.55 4.04 -4.10
N SER A 108 10.66 3.50 -3.29
CA SER A 108 9.48 4.21 -2.84
C SER A 108 9.83 5.22 -1.74
N LEU A 109 8.91 6.16 -1.51
CA LEU A 109 9.07 7.14 -0.42
C LEU A 109 8.92 6.51 0.95
N GLY A 110 8.16 5.44 1.06
CA GLY A 110 7.98 4.76 2.33
C GLY A 110 7.04 3.57 2.24
N TYR A 111 6.92 2.88 3.35
CA TYR A 111 6.12 1.67 3.49
C TYR A 111 5.06 1.88 4.56
N ASN A 112 3.84 1.47 4.29
CA ASN A 112 2.79 1.35 5.29
C ASN A 112 2.59 -0.15 5.58
N ARG A 113 3.00 -0.54 6.73
CA ARG A 113 2.98 -1.94 7.15
C ARG A 113 1.71 -2.27 7.94
#